data_3bed7a3aa7fd8cb40fbbdef69aa273a0
#
_entry.id   3bed7a3aa7fd8cb40fbbdef69aa273a0
#
_cell.length_a   1.000
_cell.length_b   1.000
_cell.length_c   1.000
_cell.angle_alpha   90.00
_cell.angle_beta   90.00
_cell.angle_gamma   90.00
#
_symmetry.space_group_name_H-M   'P 1'
#
loop_
_entity.id
_entity.type
_entity.pdbx_description
1 polymer ?
#
loop_
_entity_poly.entity_id
_entity_poly.type
_entity_poly.pdbx_seq_one_letter_code
_entity_poly.pdbx_strand_id
1 'polypeptide(L)'
;MKEVTLNNGVKMPQLGYGVYQVEPAEAKRCVSDALAVGYRMVDTAQAYANEEGVGQAVKESGIPRSEVFIVSKIWISNFGYERAKQSIDDSLRRLQTEYIDLMLLHQPFCDYYGAYRALEEAYREGKLRAIGVSNFQPNHFIDLASNVEIVPAVNQVETHVFCQQRRAQQYMNEFGTLTMSWGPLAEGRNGFFTNAELIAIGQNHNKSAAQVALRYLTQRDVIIIPKSVNRDRMEQNFNIYDFELTPEEMARIEALDLGKSLFFDHNDPETVKMFMGWR
;
A
#
# COMPACT_ATOMS: atom_id res chain seq x y z
N MET A 1 1.10 -6.68 -16.83
CA MET A 1 1.48 -6.32 -15.45
C MET A 1 1.51 -7.58 -14.62
N LYS A 2 2.47 -7.76 -13.70
CA LYS A 2 2.48 -8.91 -12.79
C LYS A 2 1.36 -8.75 -11.76
N GLU A 3 0.64 -9.82 -11.47
CA GLU A 3 -0.43 -9.87 -10.46
C GLU A 3 -0.08 -10.87 -9.36
N VAL A 4 -0.63 -10.64 -8.19
CA VAL A 4 -0.65 -11.57 -7.06
C VAL A 4 -2.08 -12.02 -6.81
N THR A 5 -2.25 -13.14 -6.14
CA THR A 5 -3.57 -13.65 -5.75
C THR A 5 -3.75 -13.50 -4.25
N LEU A 6 -4.77 -12.75 -3.83
CA LEU A 6 -5.13 -12.57 -2.43
C LEU A 6 -5.72 -13.88 -1.85
N ASN A 7 -5.77 -13.99 -0.52
CA ASN A 7 -6.28 -15.19 0.18
C ASN A 7 -7.75 -15.53 -0.14
N ASN A 8 -8.51 -14.57 -0.67
CA ASN A 8 -9.89 -14.76 -1.12
C ASN A 8 -10.02 -15.01 -2.64
N GLY A 9 -8.90 -15.20 -3.36
CA GLY A 9 -8.86 -15.46 -4.80
C GLY A 9 -8.87 -14.24 -5.71
N VAL A 10 -9.04 -13.03 -5.18
CA VAL A 10 -9.01 -11.78 -5.96
C VAL A 10 -7.62 -11.56 -6.54
N LYS A 11 -7.53 -11.23 -7.82
CA LYS A 11 -6.29 -10.82 -8.49
C LYS A 11 -6.02 -9.34 -8.22
N MET A 12 -4.79 -9.02 -7.83
CA MET A 12 -4.33 -7.69 -7.49
C MET A 12 -3.02 -7.39 -8.22
N PRO A 13 -2.86 -6.22 -8.88
CA PRO A 13 -1.57 -5.82 -9.44
C PRO A 13 -0.49 -5.78 -8.36
N GLN A 14 0.70 -6.31 -8.64
CA GLN A 14 1.83 -6.27 -7.70
C GLN A 14 2.45 -4.87 -7.60
N LEU A 15 2.28 -4.04 -8.63
CA LEU A 15 2.74 -2.66 -8.71
C LEU A 15 1.55 -1.72 -8.87
N GLY A 16 1.40 -0.76 -7.97
CA GLY A 16 0.40 0.30 -8.02
C GLY A 16 1.00 1.68 -7.94
N TYR A 17 0.15 2.68 -7.98
CA TYR A 17 0.49 4.09 -7.86
C TYR A 17 -0.07 4.65 -6.55
N GLY A 18 0.80 5.14 -5.66
CA GLY A 18 0.40 5.78 -4.41
C GLY A 18 0.13 7.28 -4.58
N VAL A 19 -0.89 7.81 -3.89
CA VAL A 19 -1.23 9.24 -3.91
C VAL A 19 -1.07 9.94 -2.55
N TYR A 20 -0.37 9.34 -1.60
CA TYR A 20 -0.02 10.04 -0.36
C TYR A 20 0.84 11.27 -0.67
N GLN A 21 0.57 12.41 -0.01
CA GLN A 21 1.22 13.69 -0.29
C GLN A 21 1.06 14.19 -1.75
N VAL A 22 0.02 13.76 -2.44
CA VAL A 22 -0.44 14.42 -3.66
C VAL A 22 -1.57 15.36 -3.27
N GLU A 23 -1.38 16.65 -3.51
CA GLU A 23 -2.38 17.67 -3.20
C GLU A 23 -3.73 17.33 -3.86
N PRO A 24 -4.86 17.55 -3.18
CA PRO A 24 -6.18 17.21 -3.73
C PRO A 24 -6.43 17.78 -5.13
N ALA A 25 -5.98 19.02 -5.39
CA ALA A 25 -6.12 19.68 -6.69
C ALA A 25 -5.31 18.99 -7.81
N GLU A 26 -4.23 18.29 -7.46
CA GLU A 26 -3.35 17.61 -8.42
C GLU A 26 -3.69 16.11 -8.57
N ALA A 27 -4.51 15.56 -7.68
CA ALA A 27 -4.75 14.12 -7.61
C ALA A 27 -5.30 13.58 -8.93
N LYS A 28 -6.29 14.27 -9.52
CA LYS A 28 -6.86 13.87 -10.81
C LYS A 28 -5.80 13.80 -11.90
N ARG A 29 -4.98 14.84 -12.06
CA ARG A 29 -3.91 14.87 -13.08
C ARG A 29 -2.91 13.75 -12.86
N CYS A 30 -2.39 13.62 -11.63
CA CYS A 30 -1.39 12.60 -11.31
C CYS A 30 -1.90 11.17 -11.55
N VAL A 31 -3.14 10.87 -11.18
CA VAL A 31 -3.74 9.55 -11.41
C VAL A 31 -3.98 9.32 -12.90
N SER A 32 -4.44 10.34 -13.65
CA SER A 32 -4.60 10.23 -15.11
C SER A 32 -3.26 9.95 -15.80
N ASP A 33 -2.18 10.61 -15.39
CA ASP A 33 -0.84 10.35 -15.89
C ASP A 33 -0.39 8.91 -15.58
N ALA A 34 -0.61 8.43 -14.35
CA ALA A 34 -0.26 7.07 -13.95
C ALA A 34 -1.05 6.02 -14.77
N LEU A 35 -2.35 6.22 -14.96
CA LEU A 35 -3.18 5.33 -15.79
C LEU A 35 -2.71 5.33 -17.24
N ALA A 36 -2.32 6.48 -17.79
CA ALA A 36 -1.78 6.61 -19.15
C ALA A 36 -0.40 5.92 -19.31
N VAL A 37 0.44 5.90 -18.26
CA VAL A 37 1.70 5.13 -18.21
C VAL A 37 1.44 3.62 -18.24
N GLY A 38 0.29 3.18 -17.72
CA GLY A 38 -0.07 1.76 -17.69
C GLY A 38 -0.40 1.21 -16.30
N TYR A 39 -0.32 2.02 -15.25
CA TYR A 39 -0.76 1.58 -13.92
C TYR A 39 -2.24 1.18 -13.95
N ARG A 40 -2.56 0.13 -13.19
CA ARG A 40 -3.94 -0.38 -13.04
C ARG A 40 -4.32 -0.56 -11.57
N MET A 41 -3.52 -0.06 -10.64
CA MET A 41 -3.84 0.04 -9.22
C MET A 41 -3.51 1.44 -8.71
N VAL A 42 -4.43 2.03 -7.94
CA VAL A 42 -4.27 3.33 -7.28
C VAL A 42 -4.52 3.15 -5.80
N ASP A 43 -3.57 3.59 -4.96
CA ASP A 43 -3.68 3.57 -3.50
C ASP A 43 -3.92 4.97 -2.96
N THR A 44 -5.07 5.18 -2.34
CA THR A 44 -5.47 6.40 -1.64
C THR A 44 -5.89 6.10 -0.19
N ALA A 45 -6.45 7.07 0.51
CA ALA A 45 -7.03 6.94 1.85
C ALA A 45 -7.97 8.11 2.16
N GLN A 46 -8.89 7.91 3.10
CA GLN A 46 -9.76 8.98 3.62
C GLN A 46 -8.94 10.16 4.17
N ALA A 47 -7.83 9.87 4.87
CA ALA A 47 -6.95 10.88 5.46
C ALA A 47 -6.19 11.73 4.43
N TYR A 48 -6.12 11.32 3.16
CA TYR A 48 -5.38 12.07 2.13
C TYR A 48 -6.23 13.17 1.49
N ALA A 49 -7.54 13.19 1.74
CA ALA A 49 -8.50 14.15 1.20
C ALA A 49 -8.52 14.25 -0.33
N ASN A 50 -8.06 13.22 -1.04
CA ASN A 50 -7.91 13.21 -2.49
C ASN A 50 -8.70 12.08 -3.21
N GLU A 51 -9.57 11.35 -2.50
CA GLU A 51 -10.40 10.28 -3.07
C GLU A 51 -11.28 10.78 -4.23
N GLU A 52 -11.80 12.01 -4.18
CA GLU A 52 -12.61 12.59 -5.27
C GLU A 52 -11.81 12.72 -6.57
N GLY A 53 -10.56 13.23 -6.47
CA GLY A 53 -9.65 13.34 -7.62
C GLY A 53 -9.28 11.98 -8.20
N VAL A 54 -9.09 10.96 -7.35
CA VAL A 54 -8.86 9.57 -7.77
C VAL A 54 -10.08 9.03 -8.53
N GLY A 55 -11.28 9.14 -7.94
CA GLY A 55 -12.52 8.66 -8.55
C GLY A 55 -12.79 9.32 -9.90
N GLN A 56 -12.61 10.64 -9.98
CA GLN A 56 -12.80 11.41 -11.21
C GLN A 56 -11.80 10.98 -12.31
N ALA A 57 -10.52 10.79 -11.96
CA ALA A 57 -9.51 10.34 -12.91
C ALA A 57 -9.84 8.95 -13.48
N VAL A 58 -10.23 8.00 -12.62
CA VAL A 58 -10.61 6.65 -13.05
C VAL A 58 -11.83 6.70 -13.97
N LYS A 59 -12.87 7.44 -13.58
CA LYS A 59 -14.11 7.58 -14.36
C LYS A 59 -13.88 8.18 -15.75
N GLU A 60 -13.00 9.18 -15.85
CA GLU A 60 -12.71 9.90 -17.10
C GLU A 60 -11.61 9.21 -17.95
N SER A 61 -10.93 8.20 -17.42
CA SER A 61 -9.83 7.52 -18.14
C SER A 61 -10.25 6.74 -19.38
N GLY A 62 -11.54 6.40 -19.52
CA GLY A 62 -12.03 5.48 -20.54
C GLY A 62 -11.67 4.01 -20.32
N ILE A 63 -10.94 3.70 -19.23
CA ILE A 63 -10.59 2.33 -18.84
C ILE A 63 -11.79 1.72 -18.11
N PRO A 64 -12.23 0.49 -18.44
CA PRO A 64 -13.29 -0.17 -17.70
C PRO A 64 -12.97 -0.21 -16.18
N ARG A 65 -13.95 0.14 -15.32
CA ARG A 65 -13.77 0.15 -13.86
C ARG A 65 -13.20 -1.18 -13.33
N SER A 66 -13.59 -2.29 -13.93
CA SER A 66 -13.11 -3.64 -13.57
C SER A 66 -11.64 -3.90 -13.87
N GLU A 67 -11.00 -3.05 -14.66
CA GLU A 67 -9.57 -3.14 -14.96
C GLU A 67 -8.72 -2.23 -14.07
N VAL A 68 -9.33 -1.41 -13.20
CA VAL A 68 -8.62 -0.55 -12.27
C VAL A 68 -8.86 -1.03 -10.85
N PHE A 69 -7.80 -1.34 -10.12
CA PHE A 69 -7.82 -1.78 -8.74
C PHE A 69 -7.68 -0.56 -7.82
N ILE A 70 -8.71 -0.22 -7.06
CA ILE A 70 -8.70 0.92 -6.12
C ILE A 70 -8.49 0.41 -4.70
N VAL A 71 -7.47 0.97 -4.03
CA VAL A 71 -7.22 0.77 -2.60
C VAL A 71 -7.56 2.06 -1.86
N SER A 72 -8.35 1.97 -0.79
CA SER A 72 -8.55 3.07 0.15
C SER A 72 -8.43 2.59 1.60
N LYS A 73 -8.47 3.54 2.57
CA LYS A 73 -8.22 3.22 3.98
C LYS A 73 -9.15 4.03 4.87
N ILE A 74 -9.76 3.37 5.87
CA ILE A 74 -10.55 4.04 6.90
C ILE A 74 -9.59 4.71 7.89
N TRP A 75 -9.78 6.01 8.13
CA TRP A 75 -9.00 6.74 9.12
C TRP A 75 -9.51 6.53 10.54
N ILE A 76 -8.63 6.65 11.53
CA ILE A 76 -8.92 6.35 12.95
C ILE A 76 -10.08 7.14 13.54
N SER A 77 -10.38 8.37 13.07
CA SER A 77 -11.55 9.14 13.49
C SER A 77 -12.88 8.45 13.15
N ASN A 78 -12.85 7.58 12.12
CA ASN A 78 -14.01 6.82 11.65
C ASN A 78 -14.04 5.38 12.22
N PHE A 79 -13.16 5.04 13.16
CA PHE A 79 -13.16 3.71 13.76
C PHE A 79 -14.32 3.51 14.75
N GLY A 80 -14.69 2.25 14.97
CA GLY A 80 -15.93 1.79 15.56
C GLY A 80 -16.93 1.40 14.47
N TYR A 81 -17.84 0.47 14.77
CA TYR A 81 -18.69 -0.18 13.77
C TYR A 81 -19.54 0.79 12.94
N GLU A 82 -20.37 1.63 13.58
CA GLU A 82 -21.29 2.52 12.87
C GLU A 82 -20.57 3.61 12.06
N ARG A 83 -19.53 4.21 12.63
CA ARG A 83 -18.74 5.23 11.92
C ARG A 83 -17.99 4.64 10.73
N ALA A 84 -17.41 3.47 10.90
CA ALA A 84 -16.70 2.79 9.81
C ALA A 84 -17.66 2.44 8.67
N LYS A 85 -18.84 1.91 8.98
CA LYS A 85 -19.88 1.61 8.00
C LYS A 85 -20.27 2.85 7.18
N GLN A 86 -20.59 3.96 7.86
CA GLN A 86 -20.91 5.22 7.19
C GLN A 86 -19.74 5.73 6.34
N SER A 87 -18.50 5.63 6.85
CA SER A 87 -17.33 6.14 6.16
C SER A 87 -16.96 5.33 4.91
N ILE A 88 -17.33 4.04 4.83
CA ILE A 88 -17.22 3.23 3.62
C ILE A 88 -18.13 3.78 2.51
N ASP A 89 -19.40 4.05 2.84
CA ASP A 89 -20.34 4.62 1.89
C ASP A 89 -19.90 6.03 1.42
N ASP A 90 -19.30 6.81 2.31
CA ASP A 90 -18.72 8.12 1.99
C ASP A 90 -17.53 7.99 1.03
N SER A 91 -16.66 6.99 1.22
CA SER A 91 -15.54 6.71 0.30
C SER A 91 -16.03 6.25 -1.08
N LEU A 92 -17.04 5.38 -1.15
CA LEU A 92 -17.67 4.96 -2.40
C LEU A 92 -18.20 6.17 -3.19
N ARG A 93 -18.87 7.10 -2.48
CA ARG A 93 -19.40 8.32 -3.08
C ARG A 93 -18.28 9.24 -3.61
N ARG A 94 -17.22 9.49 -2.81
CA ARG A 94 -16.06 10.30 -3.22
C ARG A 94 -15.31 9.67 -4.40
N LEU A 95 -15.11 8.36 -4.38
CA LEU A 95 -14.50 7.59 -5.46
C LEU A 95 -15.40 7.41 -6.68
N GLN A 96 -16.69 7.79 -6.61
CA GLN A 96 -17.69 7.68 -7.69
C GLN A 96 -17.80 6.25 -8.24
N THR A 97 -17.81 5.26 -7.37
CA THR A 97 -17.81 3.83 -7.73
C THR A 97 -18.78 3.04 -6.84
N GLU A 98 -19.29 1.93 -7.36
CA GLU A 98 -20.18 1.04 -6.62
C GLU A 98 -19.42 0.07 -5.69
N TYR A 99 -18.12 -0.13 -5.91
CA TYR A 99 -17.29 -1.01 -5.09
C TYR A 99 -15.85 -0.49 -5.01
N ILE A 100 -15.16 -0.84 -3.90
CA ILE A 100 -13.72 -0.65 -3.72
C ILE A 100 -13.05 -2.02 -3.76
N ASP A 101 -11.91 -2.13 -4.46
CA ASP A 101 -11.23 -3.41 -4.63
C ASP A 101 -10.55 -3.90 -3.34
N LEU A 102 -9.95 -2.98 -2.57
CA LEU A 102 -9.37 -3.28 -1.27
C LEU A 102 -9.57 -2.10 -0.31
N MET A 103 -10.17 -2.37 0.85
CA MET A 103 -10.32 -1.38 1.93
C MET A 103 -9.53 -1.81 3.15
N LEU A 104 -8.70 -0.89 3.67
CA LEU A 104 -7.82 -1.16 4.81
C LEU A 104 -8.26 -0.37 6.05
N LEU A 105 -8.02 -0.90 7.24
CA LEU A 105 -7.89 -0.08 8.45
C LEU A 105 -6.52 0.60 8.43
N HIS A 106 -6.48 1.95 8.52
CA HIS A 106 -5.26 2.72 8.28
C HIS A 106 -4.22 2.60 9.39
N GLN A 107 -4.64 2.40 10.66
CA GLN A 107 -3.78 2.37 11.83
C GLN A 107 -4.26 1.32 12.85
N PRO A 108 -3.35 0.72 13.65
CA PRO A 108 -3.70 -0.30 14.65
C PRO A 108 -4.14 0.31 16.00
N PHE A 109 -4.97 1.35 15.97
CA PHE A 109 -5.36 2.09 17.17
C PHE A 109 -6.88 2.22 17.28
N CYS A 110 -7.39 2.67 18.44
CA CYS A 110 -8.81 2.87 18.70
C CYS A 110 -9.63 1.57 18.60
N ASP A 111 -10.95 1.68 18.32
CA ASP A 111 -11.82 0.51 18.13
C ASP A 111 -11.66 -0.08 16.72
N TYR A 112 -10.50 -0.65 16.44
CA TYR A 112 -10.26 -1.30 15.15
C TYR A 112 -11.05 -2.61 14.98
N TYR A 113 -11.41 -3.30 16.06
CA TYR A 113 -12.29 -4.49 15.99
C TYR A 113 -13.70 -4.12 15.52
N GLY A 114 -14.28 -3.04 16.07
CA GLY A 114 -15.57 -2.53 15.58
C GLY A 114 -15.51 -2.12 14.12
N ALA A 115 -14.45 -1.40 13.73
CA ALA A 115 -14.24 -0.98 12.35
C ALA A 115 -14.01 -2.18 11.41
N TYR A 116 -13.31 -3.24 11.86
CA TYR A 116 -13.09 -4.43 11.04
C TYR A 116 -14.38 -5.21 10.79
N ARG A 117 -15.28 -5.32 11.79
CA ARG A 117 -16.62 -5.92 11.58
C ARG A 117 -17.43 -5.17 10.52
N ALA A 118 -17.30 -3.85 10.45
CA ALA A 118 -17.93 -3.08 9.37
C ALA A 118 -17.33 -3.38 7.99
N LEU A 119 -16.00 -3.62 7.92
CA LEU A 119 -15.35 -4.09 6.68
C LEU A 119 -15.89 -5.46 6.27
N GLU A 120 -16.01 -6.41 7.20
CA GLU A 120 -16.54 -7.76 6.93
C GLU A 120 -17.98 -7.72 6.41
N GLU A 121 -18.82 -6.85 6.96
CA GLU A 121 -20.19 -6.65 6.48
C GLU A 121 -20.21 -6.07 5.07
N ALA A 122 -19.48 -4.98 4.82
CA ALA A 122 -19.38 -4.36 3.51
C ALA A 122 -18.79 -5.30 2.44
N TYR A 123 -17.89 -6.21 2.84
CA TYR A 123 -17.39 -7.27 1.98
C TYR A 123 -18.50 -8.27 1.61
N ARG A 124 -19.32 -8.71 2.58
CA ARG A 124 -20.46 -9.61 2.31
C ARG A 124 -21.55 -8.94 1.46
N GLU A 125 -21.73 -7.62 1.59
CA GLU A 125 -22.62 -6.82 0.77
C GLU A 125 -22.10 -6.59 -0.67
N GLY A 126 -20.86 -6.98 -0.96
CA GLY A 126 -20.22 -6.77 -2.27
C GLY A 126 -19.71 -5.35 -2.53
N LYS A 127 -19.76 -4.46 -1.53
CA LYS A 127 -19.19 -3.11 -1.60
C LYS A 127 -17.66 -3.12 -1.61
N LEU A 128 -17.04 -4.15 -1.01
CA LEU A 128 -15.59 -4.35 -0.96
C LEU A 128 -15.24 -5.71 -1.55
N ARG A 129 -14.27 -5.78 -2.45
CA ARG A 129 -13.81 -7.04 -3.05
C ARG A 129 -12.78 -7.76 -2.18
N ALA A 130 -12.02 -7.01 -1.39
CA ALA A 130 -11.09 -7.52 -0.39
C ALA A 130 -10.98 -6.53 0.76
N ILE A 131 -10.61 -7.03 1.94
CA ILE A 131 -10.41 -6.23 3.15
C ILE A 131 -9.05 -6.54 3.77
N GLY A 132 -8.50 -5.57 4.50
CA GLY A 132 -7.21 -5.73 5.13
C GLY A 132 -6.91 -4.65 6.15
N VAL A 133 -5.63 -4.53 6.49
CA VAL A 133 -5.15 -3.61 7.52
C VAL A 133 -3.89 -2.88 7.05
N SER A 134 -3.51 -1.84 7.76
CA SER A 134 -2.27 -1.10 7.54
C SER A 134 -1.60 -0.79 8.88
N ASN A 135 -0.27 -0.88 8.92
CA ASN A 135 0.56 -0.60 10.10
C ASN A 135 0.37 -1.56 11.28
N PHE A 136 -0.32 -2.68 11.08
CA PHE A 136 -0.47 -3.69 12.13
C PHE A 136 0.86 -4.44 12.30
N GLN A 137 1.53 -4.17 13.43
CA GLN A 137 2.71 -4.91 13.83
C GLN A 137 2.36 -6.37 14.13
N PRO A 138 3.31 -7.32 14.13
CA PRO A 138 3.01 -8.75 14.27
C PRO A 138 2.08 -9.12 15.42
N ASN A 139 2.21 -8.48 16.58
CA ASN A 139 1.35 -8.71 17.75
C ASN A 139 -0.11 -8.28 17.49
N HIS A 140 -0.33 -7.07 16.97
CA HIS A 140 -1.67 -6.59 16.63
C HIS A 140 -2.28 -7.36 15.44
N PHE A 141 -1.43 -7.73 14.47
CA PHE A 141 -1.87 -8.49 13.31
C PHE A 141 -2.37 -9.89 13.71
N ILE A 142 -1.57 -10.63 14.49
CA ILE A 142 -1.93 -11.98 14.95
C ILE A 142 -3.18 -11.92 15.82
N ASP A 143 -3.27 -10.95 16.74
CA ASP A 143 -4.43 -10.77 17.61
C ASP A 143 -5.71 -10.57 16.77
N LEU A 144 -5.69 -9.63 15.81
CA LEU A 144 -6.85 -9.42 14.92
C LEU A 144 -7.14 -10.67 14.07
N ALA A 145 -6.15 -11.18 13.33
CA ALA A 145 -6.34 -12.26 12.37
C ALA A 145 -6.85 -13.56 13.01
N SER A 146 -6.55 -13.78 14.29
CA SER A 146 -7.03 -14.94 15.06
C SER A 146 -8.46 -14.79 15.59
N ASN A 147 -9.03 -13.58 15.56
CA ASN A 147 -10.33 -13.27 16.20
C ASN A 147 -11.37 -12.69 15.24
N VAL A 148 -11.12 -12.70 13.93
CA VAL A 148 -12.05 -12.24 12.88
C VAL A 148 -12.51 -13.41 12.01
N GLU A 149 -13.65 -13.26 11.34
CA GLU A 149 -14.18 -14.29 10.45
C GLU A 149 -13.49 -14.25 9.07
N ILE A 150 -13.14 -13.07 8.59
CA ILE A 150 -12.47 -12.87 7.30
C ILE A 150 -11.05 -12.35 7.57
N VAL A 151 -10.07 -13.21 7.37
CA VAL A 151 -8.65 -12.87 7.57
C VAL A 151 -8.24 -11.72 6.65
N PRO A 152 -7.49 -10.70 7.14
CA PRO A 152 -6.98 -9.63 6.29
C PRO A 152 -6.24 -10.17 5.06
N ALA A 153 -6.65 -9.72 3.87
CA ALA A 153 -5.98 -10.15 2.64
C ALA A 153 -4.60 -9.50 2.46
N VAL A 154 -4.46 -8.29 2.99
CA VAL A 154 -3.25 -7.46 2.90
C VAL A 154 -2.99 -6.79 4.24
N ASN A 155 -1.71 -6.68 4.63
CA ASN A 155 -1.25 -5.72 5.62
C ASN A 155 -0.26 -4.76 4.94
N GLN A 156 -0.63 -3.47 4.85
CA GLN A 156 0.20 -2.44 4.25
C GLN A 156 1.08 -1.80 5.32
N VAL A 157 2.39 -2.05 5.26
CA VAL A 157 3.37 -1.60 6.27
C VAL A 157 4.56 -0.89 5.62
N GLU A 158 5.27 -0.05 6.40
CA GLU A 158 6.56 0.47 5.97
C GLU A 158 7.45 -0.66 5.50
N THR A 159 7.79 -0.68 4.21
CA THR A 159 8.68 -1.72 3.69
C THR A 159 9.56 -1.14 2.58
N HIS A 160 10.86 -1.13 2.80
CA HIS A 160 11.88 -0.69 1.85
C HIS A 160 13.21 -1.36 2.19
N VAL A 161 14.27 -1.08 1.43
CA VAL A 161 15.58 -1.74 1.60
C VAL A 161 16.20 -1.55 2.99
N PHE A 162 15.84 -0.50 3.73
CA PHE A 162 16.34 -0.23 5.10
C PHE A 162 15.40 -0.69 6.22
N CYS A 163 14.17 -1.08 5.89
CA CYS A 163 13.17 -1.63 6.81
C CYS A 163 12.40 -2.73 6.08
N GLN A 164 12.92 -3.94 6.10
CA GLN A 164 12.50 -5.00 5.17
C GLN A 164 11.33 -5.85 5.65
N GLN A 165 10.90 -5.68 6.90
CA GLN A 165 9.73 -6.36 7.50
C GLN A 165 9.73 -7.90 7.38
N ARG A 166 10.90 -8.54 7.27
CA ARG A 166 11.02 -9.99 7.05
C ARG A 166 10.28 -10.83 8.09
N ARG A 167 10.45 -10.46 9.37
CA ARG A 167 9.78 -11.14 10.48
C ARG A 167 8.26 -10.95 10.41
N ALA A 168 7.80 -9.73 10.15
CA ALA A 168 6.37 -9.45 10.00
C ALA A 168 5.77 -10.22 8.82
N GLN A 169 6.49 -10.27 7.68
CA GLN A 169 6.07 -11.01 6.49
C GLN A 169 5.89 -12.52 6.79
N GLN A 170 6.78 -13.11 7.60
CA GLN A 170 6.64 -14.53 7.98
C GLN A 170 5.31 -14.78 8.71
N TYR A 171 4.99 -13.99 9.74
CA TYR A 171 3.72 -14.13 10.46
C TYR A 171 2.50 -13.84 9.58
N MET A 172 2.56 -12.87 8.69
CA MET A 172 1.47 -12.59 7.74
C MET A 172 1.24 -13.76 6.79
N ASN A 173 2.32 -14.39 6.29
CA ASN A 173 2.25 -15.53 5.40
C ASN A 173 1.57 -16.76 6.04
N GLU A 174 1.71 -16.97 7.36
CA GLU A 174 1.03 -18.06 8.11
C GLU A 174 -0.50 -17.95 7.99
N PHE A 175 -1.03 -16.75 7.80
CA PHE A 175 -2.45 -16.46 7.61
C PHE A 175 -2.84 -16.25 6.14
N GLY A 176 -1.91 -16.41 5.19
CA GLY A 176 -2.15 -16.13 3.78
C GLY A 176 -2.31 -14.63 3.46
N THR A 177 -1.88 -13.74 4.36
CA THR A 177 -1.94 -12.29 4.19
C THR A 177 -0.70 -11.79 3.45
N LEU A 178 -0.89 -11.00 2.39
CA LEU A 178 0.21 -10.43 1.62
C LEU A 178 0.72 -9.13 2.24
N THR A 179 2.04 -8.93 2.12
CA THR A 179 2.68 -7.66 2.48
C THR A 179 2.54 -6.65 1.36
N MET A 180 2.05 -5.46 1.70
CA MET A 180 2.05 -4.30 0.81
C MET A 180 2.95 -3.21 1.39
N SER A 181 3.81 -2.64 0.56
CA SER A 181 4.81 -1.66 0.98
C SER A 181 4.26 -0.24 0.83
N TRP A 182 4.10 0.49 1.93
CA TRP A 182 4.13 1.94 1.82
C TRP A 182 5.57 2.45 1.97
N GLY A 183 5.88 3.59 1.35
CA GLY A 183 7.22 4.17 1.35
C GLY A 183 8.30 3.26 0.70
N PRO A 184 8.05 2.58 -0.44
CA PRO A 184 9.00 1.62 -1.02
C PRO A 184 10.35 2.22 -1.40
N LEU A 185 10.43 3.56 -1.51
CA LEU A 185 11.65 4.34 -1.76
C LEU A 185 12.10 5.14 -0.51
N ALA A 186 11.61 4.77 0.70
CA ALA A 186 11.92 5.40 1.98
C ALA A 186 11.75 6.95 1.98
N GLU A 187 10.92 7.50 1.08
CA GLU A 187 10.80 8.95 0.82
C GLU A 187 12.16 9.65 0.60
N GLY A 188 13.16 8.93 0.11
CA GLY A 188 14.52 9.42 -0.08
C GLY A 188 15.35 9.53 1.21
N ARG A 189 14.83 9.11 2.36
CA ARG A 189 15.55 9.12 3.65
C ARG A 189 16.76 8.21 3.63
N ASN A 190 17.67 8.43 4.57
CA ASN A 190 18.88 7.64 4.76
C ASN A 190 19.76 7.54 3.48
N GLY A 191 19.82 8.62 2.68
CA GLY A 191 20.61 8.65 1.47
C GLY A 191 20.17 7.65 0.40
N PHE A 192 18.89 7.27 0.37
CA PHE A 192 18.34 6.21 -0.47
C PHE A 192 18.81 6.30 -1.94
N PHE A 193 18.65 7.46 -2.58
CA PHE A 193 18.97 7.64 -4.00
C PHE A 193 20.47 7.75 -4.30
N THR A 194 21.30 7.93 -3.27
CA THR A 194 22.76 8.01 -3.34
C THR A 194 23.46 6.81 -2.70
N ASN A 195 22.68 5.78 -2.32
CA ASN A 195 23.23 4.55 -1.74
C ASN A 195 24.12 3.84 -2.75
N ALA A 196 25.41 3.66 -2.41
CA ALA A 196 26.43 3.13 -3.30
C ALA A 196 26.11 1.70 -3.75
N GLU A 197 25.51 0.89 -2.87
CA GLU A 197 25.15 -0.49 -3.17
C GLU A 197 24.02 -0.58 -4.22
N LEU A 198 22.95 0.19 -4.03
CA LEU A 198 21.85 0.24 -4.99
C LEU A 198 22.28 0.79 -6.35
N ILE A 199 23.20 1.79 -6.36
CA ILE A 199 23.75 2.36 -7.58
C ILE A 199 24.62 1.32 -8.31
N ALA A 200 25.52 0.63 -7.60
CA ALA A 200 26.39 -0.38 -8.20
C ALA A 200 25.60 -1.54 -8.83
N ILE A 201 24.56 -2.02 -8.13
CA ILE A 201 23.66 -3.04 -8.69
C ILE A 201 22.91 -2.47 -9.91
N GLY A 202 22.41 -1.24 -9.81
CA GLY A 202 21.71 -0.59 -10.92
C GLY A 202 22.54 -0.47 -12.19
N GLN A 203 23.83 -0.19 -12.07
CA GLN A 203 24.76 -0.12 -13.21
C GLN A 203 24.83 -1.43 -13.99
N ASN A 204 24.77 -2.60 -13.32
CA ASN A 204 24.78 -3.91 -13.97
C ASN A 204 23.56 -4.13 -14.89
N HIS A 205 22.45 -3.48 -14.57
CA HIS A 205 21.17 -3.65 -15.27
C HIS A 205 20.74 -2.43 -16.09
N ASN A 206 21.53 -1.36 -16.13
CA ASN A 206 21.15 -0.04 -16.68
C ASN A 206 19.86 0.52 -16.01
N LYS A 207 19.77 0.38 -14.69
CA LYS A 207 18.64 0.79 -13.87
C LYS A 207 19.05 1.77 -12.78
N SER A 208 18.10 2.60 -12.35
CA SER A 208 18.29 3.50 -11.20
C SER A 208 18.22 2.73 -9.87
N ALA A 209 18.77 3.33 -8.80
CA ALA A 209 18.61 2.81 -7.43
C ALA A 209 17.15 2.59 -7.05
N ALA A 210 16.24 3.47 -7.51
CA ALA A 210 14.80 3.31 -7.29
C ALA A 210 14.26 2.04 -7.95
N GLN A 211 14.59 1.79 -9.22
CA GLN A 211 14.15 0.59 -9.93
C GLN A 211 14.68 -0.69 -9.29
N VAL A 212 15.98 -0.68 -8.87
CA VAL A 212 16.59 -1.81 -8.14
C VAL A 212 15.81 -2.12 -6.86
N ALA A 213 15.52 -1.11 -6.04
CA ALA A 213 14.79 -1.30 -4.79
C ALA A 213 13.35 -1.78 -5.02
N LEU A 214 12.63 -1.24 -6.01
CA LEU A 214 11.28 -1.70 -6.35
C LEU A 214 11.32 -3.15 -6.87
N ARG A 215 12.31 -3.50 -7.67
CA ARG A 215 12.49 -4.88 -8.16
C ARG A 215 12.81 -5.85 -7.02
N TYR A 216 13.68 -5.45 -6.09
CA TYR A 216 13.98 -6.22 -4.88
C TYR A 216 12.72 -6.58 -4.10
N LEU A 217 11.85 -5.60 -3.84
CA LEU A 217 10.61 -5.83 -3.12
C LEU A 217 9.67 -6.78 -3.89
N THR A 218 9.53 -6.58 -5.20
CA THR A 218 8.64 -7.43 -6.01
C THR A 218 9.16 -8.86 -6.20
N GLN A 219 10.49 -9.09 -6.16
CA GLN A 219 11.05 -10.44 -6.15
C GLN A 219 10.84 -11.18 -4.81
N ARG A 220 10.50 -10.44 -3.75
CA ARG A 220 10.09 -10.97 -2.44
C ARG A 220 8.57 -11.09 -2.30
N ASP A 221 7.83 -11.03 -3.39
CA ASP A 221 6.36 -11.04 -3.42
C ASP A 221 5.68 -9.92 -2.62
N VAL A 222 6.38 -8.79 -2.41
CA VAL A 222 5.82 -7.58 -1.81
C VAL A 222 5.08 -6.79 -2.88
N ILE A 223 3.87 -6.33 -2.55
CA ILE A 223 3.09 -5.39 -3.36
C ILE A 223 3.64 -3.99 -3.10
N ILE A 224 3.85 -3.20 -4.12
CA ILE A 224 4.48 -1.88 -4.01
C ILE A 224 3.64 -0.76 -4.61
N ILE A 225 3.68 0.43 -3.99
CA ILE A 225 2.93 1.62 -4.41
C ILE A 225 3.82 2.87 -4.44
N PRO A 226 4.87 2.92 -5.29
CA PRO A 226 5.68 4.12 -5.40
C PRO A 226 4.84 5.33 -5.81
N LYS A 227 5.14 6.49 -5.21
CA LYS A 227 4.51 7.78 -5.51
C LYS A 227 5.46 8.66 -6.33
N SER A 228 4.93 9.33 -7.33
CA SER A 228 5.58 10.44 -8.01
C SER A 228 4.54 11.41 -8.58
N VAL A 229 4.84 12.71 -8.62
CA VAL A 229 4.05 13.70 -9.35
C VAL A 229 4.66 14.03 -10.72
N ASN A 230 5.81 13.42 -11.03
CA ASN A 230 6.53 13.56 -12.29
C ASN A 230 6.30 12.32 -13.16
N ARG A 231 5.81 12.50 -14.38
CA ARG A 231 5.45 11.42 -15.30
C ARG A 231 6.65 10.56 -15.67
N ASP A 232 7.83 11.14 -15.95
CA ASP A 232 9.01 10.37 -16.32
C ASP A 232 9.44 9.41 -15.19
N ARG A 233 9.30 9.85 -13.92
CA ARG A 233 9.55 8.99 -12.77
C ARG A 233 8.46 7.92 -12.59
N MET A 234 7.20 8.20 -12.94
CA MET A 234 6.16 7.17 -12.98
C MET A 234 6.53 6.09 -13.99
N GLU A 235 6.97 6.46 -15.20
CA GLU A 235 7.42 5.53 -16.24
C GLU A 235 8.63 4.71 -15.79
N GLN A 236 9.63 5.34 -15.14
CA GLN A 236 10.78 4.63 -14.58
C GLN A 236 10.37 3.64 -13.50
N ASN A 237 9.53 4.04 -12.56
CA ASN A 237 9.02 3.17 -11.49
C ASN A 237 8.14 2.02 -12.03
N PHE A 238 7.48 2.22 -13.16
CA PHE A 238 6.68 1.19 -13.83
C PHE A 238 7.55 0.15 -14.54
N ASN A 239 8.70 0.57 -15.07
CA ASN A 239 9.58 -0.28 -15.88
C ASN A 239 10.61 -1.04 -15.02
N ILE A 240 10.13 -2.04 -14.24
CA ILE A 240 10.93 -2.84 -13.31
C ILE A 240 10.86 -4.35 -13.55
N TYR A 241 10.08 -4.81 -14.53
CA TYR A 241 9.90 -6.24 -14.80
C TYR A 241 10.71 -6.75 -16.00
N ASP A 242 11.52 -5.89 -16.62
CA ASP A 242 12.39 -6.21 -17.76
C ASP A 242 13.81 -6.65 -17.35
N PHE A 243 14.08 -6.78 -16.04
CA PHE A 243 15.32 -7.31 -15.49
C PHE A 243 15.04 -8.12 -14.22
N GLU A 244 16.02 -8.89 -13.76
CA GLU A 244 15.93 -9.68 -12.54
C GLU A 244 17.23 -9.53 -11.74
N LEU A 245 17.09 -9.34 -10.41
CA LEU A 245 18.23 -9.32 -9.49
C LEU A 245 18.70 -10.73 -9.22
N THR A 246 20.02 -10.95 -9.26
CA THR A 246 20.62 -12.24 -8.93
C THR A 246 20.52 -12.55 -7.44
N PRO A 247 20.67 -13.81 -7.02
CA PRO A 247 20.69 -14.15 -5.58
C PRO A 247 21.75 -13.38 -4.80
N GLU A 248 22.92 -13.10 -5.40
CA GLU A 248 23.99 -12.32 -4.78
C GLU A 248 23.59 -10.86 -4.61
N GLU A 249 22.96 -10.25 -5.61
CA GLU A 249 22.43 -8.89 -5.52
C GLU A 249 21.30 -8.78 -4.50
N MET A 250 20.40 -9.76 -4.44
CA MET A 250 19.36 -9.86 -3.42
C MET A 250 19.97 -9.90 -2.01
N ALA A 251 21.02 -10.71 -1.78
CA ALA A 251 21.69 -10.80 -0.49
C ALA A 251 22.41 -9.50 -0.10
N ARG A 252 23.01 -8.78 -1.07
CA ARG A 252 23.64 -7.47 -0.84
C ARG A 252 22.61 -6.42 -0.42
N ILE A 253 21.44 -6.40 -1.04
CA ILE A 253 20.35 -5.49 -0.64
C ILE A 253 19.76 -5.91 0.71
N GLU A 254 19.65 -7.22 0.98
CA GLU A 254 19.22 -7.73 2.28
C GLU A 254 20.09 -7.20 3.43
N ALA A 255 21.40 -7.09 3.23
CA ALA A 255 22.33 -6.57 4.23
C ALA A 255 22.14 -5.07 4.56
N LEU A 256 21.32 -4.33 3.80
CA LEU A 256 21.00 -2.93 4.07
C LEU A 256 19.91 -2.76 5.16
N ASP A 257 19.26 -3.85 5.60
CA ASP A 257 18.19 -3.80 6.60
C ASP A 257 18.69 -3.26 7.94
N LEU A 258 18.07 -2.21 8.42
CA LEU A 258 18.36 -1.64 9.73
C LEU A 258 17.51 -2.27 10.85
N GLY A 259 16.51 -3.07 10.50
CA GLY A 259 15.58 -3.70 11.43
C GLY A 259 14.72 -2.72 12.22
N LYS A 260 14.58 -1.47 11.74
CA LYS A 260 13.80 -0.41 12.39
C LYS A 260 13.19 0.55 11.35
N SER A 261 12.09 1.20 11.77
CA SER A 261 11.45 2.25 10.97
C SER A 261 12.38 3.46 10.76
N LEU A 262 12.27 4.09 9.61
CA LEU A 262 12.85 5.41 9.31
C LEU A 262 11.83 6.55 9.56
N PHE A 263 10.59 6.23 9.95
CA PHE A 263 9.51 7.20 10.12
C PHE A 263 9.07 7.28 11.58
N PHE A 264 8.42 6.27 12.10
CA PHE A 264 7.96 6.21 13.49
C PHE A 264 7.69 4.76 13.91
N ASP A 265 7.85 4.49 15.22
CA ASP A 265 7.54 3.18 15.79
C ASP A 265 6.10 3.19 16.32
N HIS A 266 5.22 2.34 15.75
CA HIS A 266 3.83 2.19 16.18
C HIS A 266 3.69 1.60 17.60
N ASN A 267 4.74 1.03 18.17
CA ASN A 267 4.74 0.54 19.55
C ASN A 267 5.22 1.61 20.56
N ASP A 268 5.74 2.75 20.08
CA ASP A 268 6.15 3.84 20.97
C ASP A 268 4.93 4.61 21.48
N PRO A 269 4.75 4.75 22.82
CA PRO A 269 3.63 5.49 23.38
C PRO A 269 3.49 6.93 22.91
N GLU A 270 4.59 7.62 22.60
CA GLU A 270 4.53 9.00 22.10
C GLU A 270 4.01 9.05 20.65
N THR A 271 4.37 8.08 19.84
CA THR A 271 3.77 7.88 18.51
C THR A 271 2.27 7.64 18.62
N VAL A 272 1.82 6.80 19.54
CA VAL A 272 0.38 6.54 19.75
C VAL A 272 -0.35 7.82 20.18
N LYS A 273 0.21 8.60 21.12
CA LYS A 273 -0.38 9.90 21.54
C LYS A 273 -0.49 10.87 20.38
N MET A 274 0.52 10.93 19.51
CA MET A 274 0.50 11.77 18.32
C MET A 274 -0.69 11.40 17.41
N PHE A 275 -0.87 10.12 17.10
CA PHE A 275 -2.01 9.66 16.30
C PHE A 275 -3.36 9.93 16.99
N MET A 276 -3.44 9.83 18.32
CA MET A 276 -4.65 10.15 19.06
C MET A 276 -5.02 11.63 18.93
N GLY A 277 -4.06 12.52 18.74
CA GLY A 277 -4.29 13.94 18.45
C GLY A 277 -4.84 14.20 17.04
N TRP A 278 -4.81 13.22 16.14
CA TRP A 278 -5.30 13.33 14.75
C TRP A 278 -6.68 12.66 14.55
N ARG A 279 -7.41 12.40 15.64
CA ARG A 279 -8.77 11.82 15.63
C ARG A 279 -9.81 12.77 15.10
#